data_c8c120546c3cd57611eee7414983e50c
#
_entry.id   c8c120546c3cd57611eee7414983e50c
#
_cell.length_a   1.000
_cell.length_b   1.000
_cell.length_c   1.000
_cell.angle_alpha   90.00
_cell.angle_beta   90.00
_cell.angle_gamma   90.00
#
_symmetry.space_group_name_H-M   'P 1'
#
loop_
_entity.id
_entity.type
_entity.pdbx_description
1 polymer ?
#
loop_
_entity_poly.entity_id
_entity_poly.type
_entity_poly.pdbx_seq_one_letter_code
_entity_poly.pdbx_strand_id
1 'polypeptide(L)'
;RDYAEIASEGILHAATEYNSISFYVDGDTLSGFHYELIEAFARDHHLKVAISPEMSFNKRLSGLADGKYDVIAYGILATSELKDSLLLTTPIALNRQVLVQRKTESSDDSLFIKSQLDLAGKTLNVVKGSPSILRIHNLGNEIGDTIYVKEIDKYGSEQLISLVAHGDIDYAVCDESIARAAADSLPQIDINTAISFTQFYSWGVSKQSPVLLDSLNTWLEKFKEKKEYKEIYTKYYK
;
A
#
# COMPACT_ATOMS: atom_id res chain seq x y z
N ARG A 1 -5.52 -16.07 16.10
CA ARG A 1 -5.49 -17.49 15.71
C ARG A 1 -4.32 -17.77 14.76
N ASP A 2 -3.84 -18.99 14.74
CA ASP A 2 -2.71 -19.40 13.91
C ASP A 2 -3.14 -20.40 12.83
N TYR A 3 -2.20 -20.92 12.07
CA TYR A 3 -2.46 -21.77 10.91
C TYR A 3 -3.36 -22.96 11.18
N ALA A 4 -3.14 -23.68 12.31
CA ALA A 4 -3.96 -24.86 12.65
C ALA A 4 -5.47 -24.53 12.75
N GLU A 5 -5.79 -23.42 13.39
CA GLU A 5 -7.17 -22.95 13.54
C GLU A 5 -7.75 -22.50 12.20
N ILE A 6 -6.95 -21.80 11.40
CA ILE A 6 -7.35 -21.36 10.05
C ILE A 6 -7.63 -22.58 9.16
N ALA A 7 -6.73 -23.56 9.18
CA ALA A 7 -6.88 -24.78 8.40
C ALA A 7 -8.11 -25.59 8.82
N SER A 8 -8.39 -25.65 10.13
CA SER A 8 -9.57 -26.32 10.67
C SER A 8 -10.87 -25.66 10.21
N GLU A 9 -10.94 -24.35 10.19
CA GLU A 9 -12.11 -23.62 9.69
C GLU A 9 -12.18 -23.63 8.15
N GLY A 10 -11.03 -23.68 7.49
CA GLY A 10 -10.95 -23.65 6.03
C GLY A 10 -11.06 -22.26 5.41
N ILE A 11 -11.04 -21.21 6.21
CA ILE A 11 -11.21 -19.83 5.78
C ILE A 11 -10.07 -18.96 6.31
N LEU A 12 -9.43 -18.22 5.39
CA LEU A 12 -8.42 -17.23 5.72
C LEU A 12 -9.04 -15.84 5.60
N HIS A 13 -9.07 -15.10 6.69
CA HIS A 13 -9.62 -13.75 6.72
C HIS A 13 -8.52 -12.75 6.40
N ALA A 14 -8.64 -12.03 5.30
CA ALA A 14 -7.64 -11.09 4.84
C ALA A 14 -8.23 -9.68 4.77
N ALA A 15 -7.49 -8.71 5.28
CA ALA A 15 -7.80 -7.29 5.15
C ALA A 15 -6.91 -6.68 4.07
N THR A 16 -7.46 -5.76 3.30
CA THR A 16 -6.74 -5.07 2.25
C THR A 16 -7.31 -3.67 2.06
N GLU A 17 -6.74 -2.90 1.12
CA GLU A 17 -7.30 -1.62 0.70
C GLU A 17 -7.97 -1.79 -0.66
N TYR A 18 -9.10 -1.13 -0.88
CA TYR A 18 -9.76 -1.11 -2.18
C TYR A 18 -9.06 -0.10 -3.08
N ASN A 19 -8.30 -0.58 -4.05
CA ASN A 19 -7.62 0.23 -5.05
C ASN A 19 -7.20 -0.64 -6.24
N SER A 20 -6.70 -0.04 -7.30
CA SER A 20 -6.37 -0.72 -8.55
C SER A 20 -5.19 -1.69 -8.47
N ILE A 21 -4.44 -1.68 -7.36
CA ILE A 21 -3.30 -2.60 -7.17
C ILE A 21 -3.65 -3.68 -6.14
N SER A 22 -4.34 -3.32 -5.06
CA SER A 22 -4.55 -4.25 -3.94
C SER A 22 -5.72 -5.18 -4.16
N PHE A 23 -6.90 -4.61 -4.35
CA PHE A 23 -8.15 -5.35 -4.52
C PHE A 23 -9.19 -4.43 -5.15
N TYR A 24 -9.85 -4.90 -6.20
CA TYR A 24 -10.96 -4.17 -6.83
C TYR A 24 -11.87 -5.15 -7.55
N VAL A 25 -13.08 -4.67 -7.87
CA VAL A 25 -14.07 -5.45 -8.62
C VAL A 25 -14.11 -4.91 -10.05
N ASP A 26 -13.90 -5.80 -11.01
CA ASP A 26 -13.99 -5.52 -12.44
C ASP A 26 -15.11 -6.38 -13.03
N GLY A 27 -16.28 -5.78 -13.22
CA GLY A 27 -17.48 -6.52 -13.58
C GLY A 27 -17.83 -7.54 -12.49
N ASP A 28 -17.84 -8.82 -12.84
CA ASP A 28 -18.07 -9.92 -11.90
C ASP A 28 -16.78 -10.52 -11.35
N THR A 29 -15.63 -10.00 -11.76
CA THR A 29 -14.32 -10.55 -11.43
C THR A 29 -13.68 -9.75 -10.31
N LEU A 30 -13.19 -10.46 -9.29
CA LEU A 30 -12.36 -9.89 -8.24
C LEU A 30 -10.92 -9.85 -8.76
N SER A 31 -10.28 -8.71 -8.60
CA SER A 31 -8.96 -8.43 -9.17
C SER A 31 -8.07 -7.73 -8.16
N GLY A 32 -6.82 -7.55 -8.51
CA GLY A 32 -5.82 -6.87 -7.70
C GLY A 32 -4.64 -7.77 -7.40
N PHE A 33 -3.45 -7.18 -7.32
CA PHE A 33 -2.21 -7.93 -7.08
C PHE A 33 -2.24 -8.66 -5.73
N HIS A 34 -2.58 -7.95 -4.67
CA HIS A 34 -2.61 -8.55 -3.33
C HIS A 34 -3.72 -9.60 -3.22
N TYR A 35 -4.86 -9.33 -3.82
CA TYR A 35 -5.97 -10.28 -3.84
C TYR A 35 -5.59 -11.56 -4.59
N GLU A 36 -5.05 -11.45 -5.81
CA GLU A 36 -4.69 -12.63 -6.60
C GLU A 36 -3.57 -13.43 -5.93
N LEU A 37 -2.64 -12.75 -5.25
CA LEU A 37 -1.55 -13.41 -4.56
C LEU A 37 -2.04 -14.19 -3.32
N ILE A 38 -2.89 -13.57 -2.49
CA ILE A 38 -3.43 -14.28 -1.31
C ILE A 38 -4.39 -15.40 -1.71
N GLU A 39 -5.12 -15.23 -2.80
CA GLU A 39 -5.98 -16.25 -3.35
C GLU A 39 -5.17 -17.48 -3.80
N ALA A 40 -4.01 -17.25 -4.44
CA ALA A 40 -3.11 -18.33 -4.85
C ALA A 40 -2.55 -19.09 -3.63
N PHE A 41 -2.17 -18.38 -2.58
CA PHE A 41 -1.76 -19.01 -1.32
C PHE A 41 -2.87 -19.89 -0.75
N ALA A 42 -4.07 -19.36 -0.67
CA ALA A 42 -5.23 -20.08 -0.13
C ALA A 42 -5.54 -21.33 -0.95
N ARG A 43 -5.55 -21.20 -2.27
CA ARG A 43 -5.78 -22.32 -3.18
C ARG A 43 -4.75 -23.44 -2.93
N ASP A 44 -3.47 -23.10 -2.82
CA ASP A 44 -2.41 -24.08 -2.61
C ASP A 44 -2.46 -24.72 -1.23
N HIS A 45 -3.17 -24.13 -0.29
CA HIS A 45 -3.36 -24.63 1.09
C HIS A 45 -4.77 -25.13 1.38
N HIS A 46 -5.59 -25.27 0.33
CA HIS A 46 -6.99 -25.74 0.42
C HIS A 46 -7.86 -24.87 1.34
N LEU A 47 -7.62 -23.56 1.30
CA LEU A 47 -8.38 -22.56 2.07
C LEU A 47 -9.20 -21.69 1.12
N LYS A 48 -10.25 -21.08 1.68
CA LYS A 48 -11.00 -20.02 1.01
C LYS A 48 -10.57 -18.68 1.63
N VAL A 49 -10.58 -17.63 0.83
CA VAL A 49 -10.28 -16.28 1.30
C VAL A 49 -11.58 -15.53 1.54
N ALA A 50 -11.72 -14.98 2.74
CA ALA A 50 -12.70 -13.95 3.03
C ALA A 50 -11.97 -12.61 3.02
N ILE A 51 -12.08 -11.87 1.90
CA ILE A 51 -11.38 -10.59 1.72
C ILE A 51 -12.25 -9.44 2.22
N SER A 52 -11.67 -8.56 3.02
CA SER A 52 -12.36 -7.39 3.57
C SER A 52 -11.61 -6.14 3.18
N PRO A 53 -12.18 -5.28 2.33
CA PRO A 53 -11.60 -3.96 2.08
C PRO A 53 -11.81 -3.08 3.31
N GLU A 54 -10.72 -2.75 3.97
CA GLU A 54 -10.68 -1.85 5.11
C GLU A 54 -9.73 -0.70 4.78
N MET A 55 -10.26 0.48 4.58
CA MET A 55 -9.50 1.64 4.11
C MET A 55 -8.61 2.24 5.19
N SER A 56 -8.91 2.01 6.46
CA SER A 56 -8.10 2.53 7.57
C SER A 56 -6.98 1.57 7.94
N PHE A 57 -5.74 2.05 7.87
CA PHE A 57 -4.58 1.28 8.30
C PHE A 57 -4.68 0.89 9.78
N ASN A 58 -5.11 1.83 10.63
CA ASN A 58 -5.26 1.56 12.07
C ASN A 58 -6.31 0.48 12.34
N LYS A 59 -7.39 0.46 11.58
CA LYS A 59 -8.42 -0.59 11.71
C LYS A 59 -7.95 -1.93 11.18
N ARG A 60 -7.09 -1.94 10.16
CA ARG A 60 -6.46 -3.19 9.73
C ARG A 60 -5.58 -3.76 10.83
N LEU A 61 -4.77 -2.91 11.48
CA LEU A 61 -3.92 -3.34 12.59
C LEU A 61 -4.72 -3.83 13.80
N SER A 62 -5.75 -3.09 14.20
CA SER A 62 -6.57 -3.50 15.35
C SER A 62 -7.37 -4.77 15.05
N GLY A 63 -7.84 -4.93 13.82
CA GLY A 63 -8.53 -6.14 13.38
C GLY A 63 -7.62 -7.36 13.38
N LEU A 64 -6.34 -7.16 13.07
CA LEU A 64 -5.33 -8.21 13.18
C LEU A 64 -5.08 -8.59 14.64
N ALA A 65 -4.96 -7.61 15.52
CA ALA A 65 -4.71 -7.82 16.95
C ALA A 65 -5.86 -8.53 17.65
N ASP A 66 -7.11 -8.20 17.31
CA ASP A 66 -8.31 -8.77 17.96
C ASP A 66 -8.83 -10.05 17.28
N GLY A 67 -8.17 -10.51 16.22
CA GLY A 67 -8.52 -11.76 15.56
C GLY A 67 -9.59 -11.65 14.47
N LYS A 68 -9.98 -10.45 14.10
CA LYS A 68 -10.91 -10.23 12.99
C LYS A 68 -10.29 -10.62 11.65
N TYR A 69 -9.01 -10.34 11.48
CA TYR A 69 -8.23 -10.69 10.31
C TYR A 69 -7.07 -11.61 10.70
N ASP A 70 -6.71 -12.51 9.79
CA ASP A 70 -5.54 -13.38 9.93
C ASP A 70 -4.30 -12.77 9.28
N VAL A 71 -4.51 -12.02 8.20
CA VAL A 71 -3.43 -11.42 7.42
C VAL A 71 -3.87 -10.05 6.89
N ILE A 72 -2.92 -9.12 6.85
CA ILE A 72 -3.08 -7.88 6.10
C ILE A 72 -2.41 -8.12 4.75
N ALA A 73 -3.24 -8.28 3.71
CA ALA A 73 -2.80 -8.48 2.33
C ALA A 73 -2.72 -7.11 1.64
N TYR A 74 -1.80 -6.31 2.10
CA TYR A 74 -1.51 -4.96 1.63
C TYR A 74 -0.05 -4.65 1.91
N GLY A 75 0.59 -3.85 1.07
CA GLY A 75 2.00 -3.55 1.22
C GLY A 75 2.30 -2.69 2.45
N ILE A 76 2.97 -3.27 3.42
CA ILE A 76 3.38 -2.61 4.66
C ILE A 76 4.88 -2.39 4.63
N LEU A 77 5.29 -1.13 4.88
CA LEU A 77 6.69 -0.78 5.05
C LEU A 77 7.11 -1.11 6.48
N ALA A 78 8.22 -1.85 6.62
CA ALA A 78 8.75 -2.19 7.94
C ALA A 78 9.28 -0.92 8.63
N THR A 79 8.68 -0.59 9.78
CA THR A 79 9.14 0.47 10.66
C THR A 79 9.37 -0.10 12.05
N SER A 80 10.20 0.55 12.87
CA SER A 80 10.47 0.08 14.22
C SER A 80 9.19 0.02 15.08
N GLU A 81 8.25 0.91 14.86
CA GLU A 81 6.97 0.93 15.59
C GLU A 81 6.11 -0.28 15.28
N LEU A 82 6.08 -0.72 14.02
CA LEU A 82 5.27 -1.85 13.59
C LEU A 82 5.79 -3.19 14.06
N LYS A 83 7.10 -3.32 14.29
CA LYS A 83 7.70 -4.57 14.79
C LYS A 83 7.12 -5.02 16.12
N ASP A 84 6.64 -4.10 16.93
CA ASP A 84 6.02 -4.42 18.21
C ASP A 84 4.56 -4.82 18.08
N SER A 85 3.93 -4.54 16.95
CA SER A 85 2.50 -4.73 16.73
C SER A 85 2.15 -5.97 15.92
N LEU A 86 3.05 -6.40 15.02
CA LEU A 86 2.77 -7.50 14.10
C LEU A 86 4.06 -8.16 13.62
N LEU A 87 3.92 -9.30 12.95
CA LEU A 87 5.00 -9.97 12.24
C LEU A 87 4.86 -9.67 10.74
N LEU A 88 5.97 -9.39 10.08
CA LEU A 88 5.99 -9.11 8.65
C LEU A 88 6.52 -10.31 7.87
N THR A 89 5.90 -10.57 6.73
CA THR A 89 6.37 -11.61 5.80
C THR A 89 7.69 -11.19 5.15
N THR A 90 8.32 -12.13 4.44
CA THR A 90 9.34 -11.77 3.46
C THR A 90 8.74 -10.78 2.46
N PRO A 91 9.58 -9.95 1.82
CA PRO A 91 9.06 -8.90 0.93
C PRO A 91 8.13 -9.42 -0.17
N ILE A 92 7.03 -8.72 -0.35
CA ILE A 92 6.04 -9.02 -1.40
C ILE A 92 6.34 -8.21 -2.65
N ALA A 93 6.70 -6.94 -2.50
CA ALA A 93 6.93 -6.04 -3.61
C ALA A 93 7.91 -4.93 -3.24
N LEU A 94 8.56 -4.38 -4.27
CA LEU A 94 9.32 -3.14 -4.17
C LEU A 94 8.39 -1.99 -4.50
N ASN A 95 8.46 -0.91 -3.73
CA ASN A 95 7.66 0.28 -3.96
C ASN A 95 8.37 1.49 -3.36
N ARG A 96 7.88 2.67 -3.67
CA ARG A 96 8.33 3.92 -3.07
C ARG A 96 7.17 4.89 -2.94
N GLN A 97 7.35 5.93 -2.16
CA GLN A 97 6.38 7.00 -2.01
C GLN A 97 6.68 8.09 -3.03
N VAL A 98 5.66 8.58 -3.70
CA VAL A 98 5.78 9.64 -4.69
C VAL A 98 4.81 10.79 -4.38
N LEU A 99 5.21 11.97 -4.83
CA LEU A 99 4.33 13.14 -4.82
C LEU A 99 3.37 13.04 -5.99
N VAL A 100 2.11 13.32 -5.72
CA VAL A 100 1.08 13.47 -6.74
C VAL A 100 0.69 14.94 -6.81
N GLN A 101 0.80 15.53 -7.98
CA GLN A 101 0.46 16.94 -8.23
C GLN A 101 -0.12 17.08 -9.64
N ARG A 102 -0.73 18.22 -9.95
CA ARG A 102 -1.18 18.46 -11.32
C ARG A 102 0.01 18.85 -12.19
N LYS A 103 -0.02 18.39 -13.43
CA LYS A 103 0.95 18.81 -14.45
C LYS A 103 0.82 20.33 -14.69
N THR A 104 1.90 20.94 -15.11
CA THR A 104 1.93 22.33 -15.53
C THR A 104 2.57 22.45 -16.89
N GLU A 105 2.12 23.42 -17.67
CA GLU A 105 2.74 23.80 -18.94
C GLU A 105 3.67 25.02 -18.78
N SER A 106 3.57 25.69 -17.61
CA SER A 106 4.36 26.88 -17.32
C SER A 106 5.59 26.54 -16.48
N SER A 107 6.78 26.94 -16.94
CA SER A 107 8.01 26.83 -16.18
C SER A 107 8.06 27.76 -14.97
N ASP A 108 7.17 28.74 -14.90
CA ASP A 108 7.11 29.76 -13.85
C ASP A 108 6.04 29.44 -12.78
N ASP A 109 5.40 28.29 -12.88
CA ASP A 109 4.39 27.88 -11.90
C ASP A 109 5.06 27.57 -10.56
N SER A 110 4.85 28.44 -9.58
CA SER A 110 5.42 28.32 -8.24
C SER A 110 4.79 27.19 -7.41
N LEU A 111 3.62 26.70 -7.83
CA LEU A 111 2.98 25.56 -7.15
C LEU A 111 3.56 24.22 -7.62
N PHE A 112 4.15 24.18 -8.81
CA PHE A 112 4.66 22.94 -9.35
C PHE A 112 6.01 22.58 -8.71
N ILE A 113 6.07 21.38 -8.12
CA ILE A 113 7.24 20.85 -7.43
C ILE A 113 8.14 20.16 -8.46
N LYS A 114 9.35 20.66 -8.63
CA LYS A 114 10.36 20.08 -9.53
C LYS A 114 11.37 19.23 -8.79
N SER A 115 11.65 19.57 -7.54
CA SER A 115 12.59 18.85 -6.68
C SER A 115 12.10 18.85 -5.23
N GLN A 116 12.72 18.01 -4.41
CA GLN A 116 12.35 17.92 -2.99
C GLN A 116 12.52 19.27 -2.26
N LEU A 117 13.45 20.12 -2.70
CA LEU A 117 13.65 21.43 -2.07
C LEU A 117 12.42 22.34 -2.20
N ASP A 118 11.66 22.18 -3.25
CA ASP A 118 10.46 22.98 -3.50
C ASP A 118 9.30 22.64 -2.52
N LEU A 119 9.45 21.55 -1.76
CA LEU A 119 8.44 21.11 -0.79
C LEU A 119 8.41 21.97 0.48
N ALA A 120 9.44 22.79 0.70
CA ALA A 120 9.52 23.68 1.87
C ALA A 120 8.24 24.53 2.00
N GLY A 121 7.59 24.46 3.15
CA GLY A 121 6.37 25.21 3.44
C GLY A 121 5.09 24.68 2.79
N LYS A 122 5.16 23.60 2.04
CA LYS A 122 3.99 23.00 1.39
C LYS A 122 3.27 22.05 2.36
N THR A 123 1.98 21.82 2.09
CA THR A 123 1.16 20.85 2.82
C THR A 123 0.90 19.64 1.94
N LEU A 124 1.34 18.47 2.40
CA LEU A 124 1.15 17.21 1.69
C LEU A 124 0.02 16.43 2.36
N ASN A 125 -0.96 16.02 1.56
CA ASN A 125 -2.09 15.23 2.04
C ASN A 125 -1.74 13.75 1.93
N VAL A 126 -1.99 13.01 3.00
CA VAL A 126 -1.72 11.57 3.09
C VAL A 126 -2.92 10.86 3.72
N VAL A 127 -3.04 9.58 3.46
CA VAL A 127 -4.00 8.74 4.18
C VAL A 127 -3.58 8.66 5.64
N LYS A 128 -4.53 8.76 6.56
CA LYS A 128 -4.27 8.68 8.00
C LYS A 128 -3.49 7.43 8.35
N GLY A 129 -2.42 7.60 9.13
CA GLY A 129 -1.55 6.49 9.53
C GLY A 129 -0.55 6.04 8.46
N SER A 130 -0.45 6.77 7.35
CA SER A 130 0.47 6.44 6.27
C SER A 130 1.92 6.40 6.73
N PRO A 131 2.72 5.44 6.28
CA PRO A 131 4.15 5.40 6.54
C PRO A 131 4.90 6.60 5.94
N SER A 132 4.30 7.31 5.00
CA SER A 132 4.87 8.51 4.40
C SER A 132 5.05 9.64 5.41
N ILE A 133 4.28 9.66 6.50
CA ILE A 133 4.32 10.75 7.48
C ILE A 133 5.73 10.91 8.07
N LEU A 134 6.31 9.81 8.54
CA LEU A 134 7.67 9.85 9.09
C LEU A 134 8.68 10.26 8.03
N ARG A 135 8.56 9.73 6.83
CA ARG A 135 9.46 10.08 5.73
C ARG A 135 9.38 11.56 5.39
N ILE A 136 8.18 12.14 5.35
CA ILE A 136 7.99 13.57 5.07
C ILE A 136 8.65 14.43 6.16
N HIS A 137 8.50 14.07 7.44
CA HIS A 137 9.16 14.77 8.52
C HIS A 137 10.68 14.69 8.39
N ASN A 138 11.22 13.53 8.08
CA ASN A 138 12.65 13.36 7.88
C ASN A 138 13.15 14.17 6.68
N LEU A 139 12.38 14.21 5.62
CA LEU A 139 12.69 15.00 4.44
C LEU A 139 12.74 16.50 4.77
N GLY A 140 11.79 17.00 5.56
CA GLY A 140 11.81 18.37 6.07
C GLY A 140 13.10 18.68 6.81
N ASN A 141 13.54 17.79 7.69
CA ASN A 141 14.81 17.94 8.40
C ASN A 141 16.00 17.95 7.44
N GLU A 142 15.99 17.11 6.42
CA GLU A 142 17.06 17.04 5.42
C GLU A 142 17.18 18.33 4.60
N ILE A 143 16.06 18.94 4.23
CA ILE A 143 16.06 20.18 3.44
C ILE A 143 16.16 21.44 4.31
N GLY A 144 16.12 21.28 5.63
CA GLY A 144 16.24 22.40 6.58
C GLY A 144 15.02 23.29 6.66
N ASP A 145 13.84 22.76 6.35
CA ASP A 145 12.59 23.52 6.39
C ASP A 145 11.43 22.62 6.77
N THR A 146 10.28 23.20 7.11
CA THR A 146 9.10 22.46 7.48
C THR A 146 8.30 22.05 6.23
N ILE A 147 7.94 20.77 6.16
CA ILE A 147 6.95 20.25 5.24
C ILE A 147 5.74 19.84 6.10
N TYR A 148 4.58 20.41 5.81
CA TYR A 148 3.37 20.14 6.58
C TYR A 148 2.67 18.89 6.05
N VAL A 149 2.06 18.13 6.96
CA VAL A 149 1.30 16.93 6.63
C VAL A 149 -0.14 17.12 7.08
N LYS A 150 -1.07 16.81 6.19
CA LYS A 150 -2.49 16.72 6.52
C LYS A 150 -2.94 15.28 6.33
N GLU A 151 -3.36 14.66 7.42
CA GLU A 151 -3.87 13.30 7.40
C GLU A 151 -5.35 13.30 7.04
N ILE A 152 -5.72 12.50 6.05
CA ILE A 152 -7.11 12.37 5.57
C ILE A 152 -7.65 11.03 6.03
N ASP A 153 -8.71 11.07 6.80
CA ASP A 153 -9.33 9.91 7.43
C ASP A 153 -10.39 9.25 6.56
N LYS A 154 -10.97 10.01 5.67
CA LYS A 154 -12.17 9.67 4.88
C LYS A 154 -11.90 8.83 3.65
N TYR A 155 -10.71 8.94 3.06
CA TYR A 155 -10.41 8.45 1.72
C TYR A 155 -9.15 7.61 1.70
N GLY A 156 -9.10 6.64 0.78
CA GLY A 156 -7.88 5.94 0.44
C GLY A 156 -7.01 6.72 -0.55
N SER A 157 -5.89 6.13 -0.94
CA SER A 157 -4.91 6.79 -1.82
C SER A 157 -5.49 7.19 -3.18
N GLU A 158 -6.31 6.33 -3.80
CA GLU A 158 -6.89 6.64 -5.12
C GLU A 158 -7.82 7.85 -5.06
N GLN A 159 -8.59 7.97 -3.99
CA GLN A 159 -9.47 9.12 -3.82
C GLN A 159 -8.68 10.41 -3.62
N LEU A 160 -7.56 10.37 -2.88
CA LEU A 160 -6.68 11.53 -2.76
C LEU A 160 -6.09 11.94 -4.11
N ILE A 161 -5.68 10.97 -4.92
CA ILE A 161 -5.18 11.23 -6.26
C ILE A 161 -6.24 11.94 -7.12
N SER A 162 -7.49 11.48 -7.04
CA SER A 162 -8.61 12.14 -7.75
C SER A 162 -8.84 13.56 -7.28
N LEU A 163 -8.72 13.83 -5.99
CA LEU A 163 -8.84 15.18 -5.43
C LEU A 163 -7.75 16.11 -5.97
N VAL A 164 -6.53 15.60 -6.11
CA VAL A 164 -5.43 16.35 -6.75
C VAL A 164 -5.75 16.62 -8.21
N ALA A 165 -6.17 15.61 -8.94
CA ALA A 165 -6.46 15.73 -10.37
C ALA A 165 -7.55 16.79 -10.65
N HIS A 166 -8.55 16.86 -9.79
CA HIS A 166 -9.67 17.79 -9.92
C HIS A 166 -9.43 19.16 -9.29
N GLY A 167 -8.29 19.37 -8.63
CA GLY A 167 -7.92 20.66 -8.05
C GLY A 167 -8.46 20.95 -6.66
N ASP A 168 -9.04 19.95 -5.99
CA ASP A 168 -9.57 20.12 -4.63
C ASP A 168 -8.45 20.21 -3.59
N ILE A 169 -7.35 19.51 -3.83
CA ILE A 169 -6.10 19.62 -3.06
C ILE A 169 -4.94 19.74 -4.04
N ASP A 170 -3.82 20.30 -3.60
CA ASP A 170 -2.67 20.53 -4.47
C ASP A 170 -1.67 19.37 -4.48
N TYR A 171 -1.46 18.73 -3.35
CA TYR A 171 -0.45 17.68 -3.20
C TYR A 171 -0.95 16.50 -2.39
N ALA A 172 -0.63 15.31 -2.86
CA ALA A 172 -0.80 14.08 -2.10
C ALA A 172 0.48 13.25 -2.18
N VAL A 173 0.66 12.36 -1.22
CA VAL A 173 1.75 11.37 -1.24
C VAL A 173 1.16 10.00 -1.10
N CYS A 174 1.56 9.08 -1.98
CA CYS A 174 1.10 7.70 -1.95
C CYS A 174 2.10 6.75 -2.60
N ASP A 175 1.79 5.47 -2.57
CA ASP A 175 2.56 4.43 -3.24
C ASP A 175 2.63 4.67 -4.74
N GLU A 176 3.83 4.56 -5.31
CA GLU A 176 4.05 4.75 -6.75
C GLU A 176 3.21 3.81 -7.59
N SER A 177 3.04 2.56 -7.18
CA SER A 177 2.24 1.58 -7.91
C SER A 177 0.79 2.03 -8.08
N ILE A 178 0.19 2.57 -7.02
CA ILE A 178 -1.17 3.10 -7.05
C ILE A 178 -1.22 4.36 -7.91
N ALA A 179 -0.23 5.24 -7.78
CA ALA A 179 -0.16 6.48 -8.55
C ALA A 179 -0.01 6.20 -10.06
N ARG A 180 0.80 5.23 -10.45
CA ARG A 180 0.94 4.82 -11.85
C ARG A 180 -0.36 4.30 -12.43
N ALA A 181 -1.04 3.43 -11.69
CA ALA A 181 -2.33 2.90 -12.13
C ALA A 181 -3.36 4.01 -12.32
N ALA A 182 -3.41 4.97 -11.39
CA ALA A 182 -4.31 6.11 -11.46
C ALA A 182 -3.96 7.07 -12.60
N ALA A 183 -2.66 7.26 -12.89
CA ALA A 183 -2.20 8.17 -13.94
C ALA A 183 -2.67 7.77 -15.33
N ASP A 184 -2.91 6.48 -15.55
CA ASP A 184 -3.43 6.00 -16.83
C ASP A 184 -4.81 6.58 -17.16
N SER A 185 -5.64 6.78 -16.15
CA SER A 185 -6.98 7.35 -16.32
C SER A 185 -7.07 8.82 -15.93
N LEU A 186 -6.01 9.39 -15.37
CA LEU A 186 -5.95 10.80 -14.93
C LEU A 186 -4.69 11.45 -15.53
N PRO A 187 -4.69 11.74 -16.85
CA PRO A 187 -3.48 12.22 -17.52
C PRO A 187 -3.01 13.60 -17.04
N GLN A 188 -3.83 14.33 -16.29
CA GLN A 188 -3.48 15.65 -15.77
C GLN A 188 -2.57 15.62 -14.55
N ILE A 189 -2.26 14.44 -13.98
CA ILE A 189 -1.37 14.39 -12.83
C ILE A 189 0.08 14.08 -13.21
N ASP A 190 0.99 14.56 -12.38
CA ASP A 190 2.43 14.30 -12.42
C ASP A 190 2.82 13.52 -11.18
N ILE A 191 3.59 12.45 -11.36
CA ILE A 191 4.04 11.57 -10.29
C ILE A 191 5.56 11.36 -10.33
N ASN A 192 6.29 12.28 -10.92
CA ASN A 192 7.72 12.13 -11.19
C ASN A 192 8.63 12.48 -10.01
N THR A 193 8.11 13.12 -8.97
CA THR A 193 8.93 13.52 -7.82
C THR A 193 8.83 12.45 -6.71
N ALA A 194 9.93 11.76 -6.46
CA ALA A 194 9.99 10.77 -5.38
C ALA A 194 10.07 11.45 -4.01
N ILE A 195 9.36 10.90 -3.05
CA ILE A 195 9.43 11.30 -1.64
C ILE A 195 10.33 10.35 -0.87
N SER A 196 10.34 9.08 -1.21
CA SER A 196 11.20 8.08 -0.56
C SER A 196 12.03 7.33 -1.58
N PHE A 197 13.05 6.62 -1.08
CA PHE A 197 13.74 5.60 -1.85
C PHE A 197 12.83 4.41 -2.08
N THR A 198 13.17 3.57 -3.07
CA THR A 198 12.52 2.28 -3.27
C THR A 198 12.86 1.37 -2.09
N GLN A 199 11.84 0.75 -1.52
CA GLN A 199 11.95 -0.09 -0.33
C GLN A 199 11.09 -1.35 -0.50
N PHE A 200 11.36 -2.34 0.33
CA PHE A 200 10.59 -3.56 0.39
C PHE A 200 9.31 -3.35 1.20
N TYR A 201 8.21 -3.89 0.69
CA TYR A 201 6.91 -3.90 1.35
C TYR A 201 6.49 -5.35 1.58
N SER A 202 5.91 -5.62 2.73
CA SER A 202 5.53 -6.96 3.18
C SER A 202 4.07 -7.02 3.60
N TRP A 203 3.53 -8.23 3.69
CA TRP A 203 2.26 -8.45 4.38
C TRP A 203 2.50 -8.58 5.88
N GLY A 204 1.41 -8.46 6.66
CA GLY A 204 1.47 -8.58 8.10
C GLY A 204 0.56 -9.66 8.65
N VAL A 205 1.04 -10.35 9.68
CA VAL A 205 0.23 -11.30 10.46
C VAL A 205 0.38 -10.98 11.94
N SER A 206 -0.54 -11.50 12.75
CA SER A 206 -0.48 -11.33 14.21
C SER A 206 0.80 -11.94 14.78
N LYS A 207 1.32 -11.33 15.85
CA LYS A 207 2.40 -11.92 16.65
C LYS A 207 2.03 -13.30 17.24
N GLN A 208 0.75 -13.58 17.32
CA GLN A 208 0.22 -14.85 17.79
C GLN A 208 0.14 -15.92 16.69
N SER A 209 0.61 -15.59 15.47
CA SER A 209 0.47 -16.46 14.30
C SER A 209 1.81 -16.79 13.64
N PRO A 210 2.81 -17.29 14.41
CA PRO A 210 4.13 -17.58 13.83
C PRO A 210 4.11 -18.72 12.80
N VAL A 211 3.21 -19.68 12.93
CA VAL A 211 3.14 -20.81 11.98
C VAL A 211 2.53 -20.32 10.65
N LEU A 212 1.52 -19.44 10.70
CA LEU A 212 0.99 -18.82 9.50
C LEU A 212 2.09 -18.03 8.79
N LEU A 213 2.89 -17.28 9.52
CA LEU A 213 4.02 -16.53 8.96
C LEU A 213 4.98 -17.47 8.22
N ASP A 214 5.38 -18.57 8.84
CA ASP A 214 6.28 -19.54 8.22
C ASP A 214 5.67 -20.15 6.97
N SER A 215 4.38 -20.47 7.01
CA SER A 215 3.66 -21.00 5.84
C SER A 215 3.62 -20.02 4.68
N LEU A 216 3.35 -18.74 4.97
CA LEU A 216 3.36 -17.68 3.97
C LEU A 216 4.75 -17.48 3.37
N ASN A 217 5.77 -17.40 4.21
CA ASN A 217 7.14 -17.17 3.76
C ASN A 217 7.66 -18.33 2.91
N THR A 218 7.42 -19.56 3.34
CA THR A 218 7.82 -20.78 2.58
C THR A 218 7.11 -20.82 1.23
N TRP A 219 5.82 -20.51 1.22
CA TRP A 219 5.04 -20.48 -0.01
C TRP A 219 5.51 -19.38 -0.95
N LEU A 220 5.74 -18.16 -0.46
CA LEU A 220 6.20 -17.02 -1.24
C LEU A 220 7.53 -17.30 -1.93
N GLU A 221 8.49 -17.90 -1.21
CA GLU A 221 9.80 -18.23 -1.76
C GLU A 221 9.68 -19.11 -3.00
N LYS A 222 8.81 -20.11 -2.95
CA LYS A 222 8.57 -21.04 -4.06
C LYS A 222 7.69 -20.41 -5.15
N PHE A 223 6.66 -19.71 -4.74
CA PHE A 223 5.67 -19.14 -5.68
C PHE A 223 6.28 -18.07 -6.58
N LYS A 224 7.21 -17.27 -6.06
CA LYS A 224 7.88 -16.21 -6.83
C LYS A 224 8.66 -16.75 -8.04
N GLU A 225 9.03 -18.02 -8.04
CA GLU A 225 9.71 -18.66 -9.16
C GLU A 225 8.76 -19.20 -10.21
N LYS A 226 7.46 -19.26 -9.92
CA LYS A 226 6.46 -19.82 -10.81
C LYS A 226 6.01 -18.82 -11.87
N LYS A 227 5.59 -19.37 -13.02
CA LYS A 227 5.02 -18.60 -14.12
C LYS A 227 3.79 -17.80 -13.67
N GLU A 228 2.95 -18.39 -12.84
CA GLU A 228 1.74 -17.75 -12.33
C GLU A 228 2.07 -16.43 -11.59
N TYR A 229 3.11 -16.44 -10.76
CA TYR A 229 3.55 -15.21 -10.06
C TYR A 229 3.99 -14.13 -11.06
N LYS A 230 4.77 -14.53 -12.06
CA LYS A 230 5.27 -13.60 -13.08
C LYS A 230 4.13 -12.97 -13.87
N GLU A 231 3.10 -13.74 -14.18
CA GLU A 231 1.90 -13.25 -14.86
C GLU A 231 1.13 -12.25 -13.98
N ILE A 232 0.95 -12.57 -12.70
CA ILE A 232 0.30 -11.67 -11.75
C ILE A 232 1.12 -10.37 -11.61
N TYR A 233 2.43 -10.50 -11.40
CA TYR A 233 3.31 -9.34 -11.25
C TYR A 233 3.27 -8.42 -12.48
N THR A 234 3.41 -8.98 -13.67
CA THR A 234 3.41 -8.21 -14.92
C THR A 234 2.09 -7.49 -15.16
N LYS A 235 1.00 -8.08 -14.72
CA LYS A 235 -0.35 -7.50 -14.87
C LYS A 235 -0.50 -6.17 -14.13
N TYR A 236 0.16 -6.02 -12.97
CA TYR A 236 -0.02 -4.85 -12.09
C TYR A 236 1.21 -3.96 -11.97
N TYR A 237 2.40 -4.46 -12.22
CA TYR A 237 3.66 -3.77 -11.95
C TYR A 237 4.53 -3.63 -13.21
N LYS A 238 3.95 -3.37 -14.31
CA LYS A 238 4.73 -3.12 -15.52
C LYS A 238 5.69 -1.95 -15.39
#